data_8ba4386771664d53009bb92019b8ef3d
#
_entry.id   8ba4386771664d53009bb92019b8ef3d
#
_cell.length_a   1.000
_cell.length_b   1.000
_cell.length_c   1.000
_cell.angle_alpha   90.00
_cell.angle_beta   90.00
_cell.angle_gamma   90.00
#
_symmetry.space_group_name_H-M   'P 1'
#
loop_
_entity.id
_entity.type
_entity.pdbx_description
1 polymer ?
#
loop_
_entity_poly.entity_id
_entity_poly.type
_entity_poly.pdbx_seq_one_letter_code
_entity_poly.pdbx_strand_id
1 'polypeptide(L)'
;ERIKEAVANARRAGVDRDICFECAAFEERTPPPSPGTLIMNPPYGNRVKVEDAEAFYRKIGDTLKNKYDGFNAFIFTNNALAAKAVGLRTSRRIPLFNGSLECRLLKYEMYQGTRKVKNMEPGKLNSGL
;
A
#
# COMPACT_ATOMS: atom_id res chain seq x y z
N GLU A 1 2.02 22.30 -5.54
CA GLU A 1 0.78 23.03 -5.21
C GLU A 1 0.04 22.34 -4.06
N ARG A 2 -0.26 21.05 -4.23
CA ARG A 2 -0.96 20.28 -3.20
C ARG A 2 -0.16 20.16 -1.92
N ILE A 3 1.16 20.14 -2.03
CA ILE A 3 2.02 20.08 -0.86
C ILE A 3 1.89 21.34 -0.02
N LYS A 4 1.80 22.49 -0.67
CA LYS A 4 1.63 23.75 0.06
C LYS A 4 0.34 23.75 0.86
N GLU A 5 -0.73 23.23 0.27
CA GLU A 5 -2.00 23.13 0.96
C GLU A 5 -1.91 22.17 2.15
N ALA A 6 -1.22 21.04 1.96
CA ALA A 6 -1.07 20.06 3.02
C ALA A 6 -0.27 20.62 4.19
N VAL A 7 0.80 21.36 3.90
CA VAL A 7 1.60 21.99 4.93
C VAL A 7 0.77 23.00 5.70
N ALA A 8 -0.01 23.83 4.97
CA ALA A 8 -0.85 24.82 5.63
C ALA A 8 -1.89 24.16 6.54
N ASN A 9 -2.48 23.06 6.06
CA ASN A 9 -3.46 22.34 6.87
C ASN A 9 -2.83 21.74 8.12
N ALA A 10 -1.62 21.19 7.98
CA ALA A 10 -0.92 20.62 9.11
C ALA A 10 -0.56 21.68 10.15
N ARG A 11 -0.18 22.87 9.70
CA ARG A 11 0.12 23.97 10.60
C ARG A 11 -1.13 24.41 11.37
N ARG A 12 -2.25 24.50 10.69
CA ARG A 12 -3.50 24.85 11.35
C ARG A 12 -3.90 23.82 12.39
N ALA A 13 -3.57 22.53 12.12
CA ALA A 13 -3.87 21.47 13.05
C ALA A 13 -2.81 21.31 14.14
N GLY A 14 -1.68 22.02 14.03
CA GLY A 14 -0.65 21.97 15.03
C GLY A 14 0.21 20.71 14.97
N VAL A 15 0.24 20.03 13.82
CA VAL A 15 0.97 18.75 13.69
C VAL A 15 2.05 18.80 12.61
N ASP A 16 2.35 19.97 12.08
CA ASP A 16 3.31 20.09 10.98
C ASP A 16 4.72 19.62 11.37
N ARG A 17 5.06 19.71 12.65
CA ARG A 17 6.38 19.26 13.11
C ARG A 17 6.52 17.74 13.10
N ASP A 18 5.40 17.03 13.10
CA ASP A 18 5.39 15.57 13.14
C ASP A 18 5.27 14.96 11.74
N ILE A 19 5.22 15.78 10.69
CA ILE A 19 5.00 15.30 9.32
C ILE A 19 6.14 15.78 8.43
N CYS A 20 6.71 14.85 7.68
CA CYS A 20 7.68 15.16 6.64
C CYS A 20 6.97 15.10 5.30
N PHE A 21 6.94 16.24 4.59
CA PHE A 21 6.23 16.35 3.31
C PHE A 21 7.20 16.15 2.16
N GLU A 22 6.75 15.39 1.17
CA GLU A 22 7.60 15.08 0.03
C GLU A 22 6.74 14.93 -1.21
N CYS A 23 7.17 15.50 -2.34
CA CYS A 23 6.50 15.32 -3.62
C CYS A 23 7.36 14.42 -4.49
N ALA A 24 6.95 13.18 -4.65
CA ALA A 24 7.73 12.21 -5.41
C ALA A 24 6.82 11.10 -5.91
N ALA A 25 7.23 10.45 -6.98
CA ALA A 25 6.57 9.23 -7.40
C ALA A 25 6.81 8.15 -6.35
N PHE A 26 5.78 7.32 -6.13
CA PHE A 26 5.86 6.31 -5.08
C PHE A 26 7.07 5.39 -5.24
N GLU A 27 7.32 4.96 -6.48
CA GLU A 27 8.40 4.01 -6.74
C GLU A 27 9.78 4.62 -6.59
N GLU A 28 9.87 5.95 -6.59
CA GLU A 28 11.16 6.64 -6.47
C GLU A 28 11.47 7.05 -5.04
N ARG A 29 10.51 6.94 -4.17
CA ARG A 29 10.67 7.38 -2.80
C ARG A 29 11.45 6.36 -1.98
N THR A 30 12.32 6.86 -1.11
CA THR A 30 13.02 6.00 -0.15
C THR A 30 12.16 5.86 1.10
N PRO A 31 11.77 4.63 1.48
CA PRO A 31 10.95 4.47 2.68
C PRO A 31 11.76 4.73 3.95
N PRO A 32 11.08 5.10 5.03
CA PRO A 32 11.75 5.16 6.33
C PRO A 32 12.12 3.75 6.79
N PRO A 33 12.93 3.63 7.84
CA PRO A 33 13.29 2.30 8.35
C PRO A 33 12.06 1.50 8.76
N SER A 34 12.11 0.19 8.51
CA SER A 34 11.05 -0.70 8.97
C SER A 34 11.22 -0.99 10.46
N PRO A 35 10.17 -1.39 11.17
CA PRO A 35 8.81 -1.56 10.66
C PRO A 35 8.07 -0.24 10.52
N GLY A 36 7.00 -0.27 9.75
CA GLY A 36 6.20 0.91 9.56
C GLY A 36 4.85 0.58 8.95
N THR A 37 4.04 1.61 8.79
CA THR A 37 2.73 1.49 8.16
C THR A 37 2.67 2.43 6.97
N LEU A 38 2.16 1.91 5.86
CA LEU A 38 1.95 2.70 4.65
C LEU A 38 0.47 2.69 4.33
N ILE A 39 -0.10 3.86 4.06
CA ILE A 39 -1.49 3.96 3.63
C ILE A 39 -1.50 4.71 2.31
N MET A 40 -2.22 4.15 1.33
CA MET A 40 -2.24 4.69 -0.01
C MET A 40 -3.67 4.82 -0.50
N ASN A 41 -3.95 5.95 -1.14
CA ASN A 41 -5.24 6.20 -1.78
C ASN A 41 -4.98 6.50 -3.25
N PRO A 42 -4.71 5.47 -4.07
CA PRO A 42 -4.39 5.71 -5.48
C PRO A 42 -5.62 6.16 -6.25
N PRO A 43 -5.44 6.76 -7.44
CA PRO A 43 -6.58 7.15 -8.25
C PRO A 43 -7.36 5.92 -8.70
N TYR A 44 -8.67 6.04 -8.75
CA TYR A 44 -9.57 4.97 -9.17
C TYR A 44 -10.83 5.60 -9.78
N GLY A 45 -11.70 4.73 -10.30
CA GLY A 45 -12.95 5.16 -10.91
C GLY A 45 -12.80 5.35 -12.41
N ASN A 46 -13.67 6.17 -12.99
CA ASN A 46 -13.77 6.31 -14.44
C ASN A 46 -12.65 7.16 -15.05
N ARG A 47 -11.77 7.69 -14.24
CA ARG A 47 -10.71 8.58 -14.71
C ARG A 47 -9.50 7.85 -15.24
N VAL A 48 -9.44 6.53 -15.02
CA VAL A 48 -8.26 5.75 -15.36
C VAL A 48 -8.70 4.61 -16.27
N LYS A 49 -7.99 4.42 -17.39
CA LYS A 49 -8.26 3.29 -18.27
C LYS A 49 -7.91 1.99 -17.57
N VAL A 50 -8.58 0.90 -17.96
CA VAL A 50 -8.41 -0.40 -17.32
C VAL A 50 -6.96 -0.85 -17.39
N GLU A 51 -6.34 -0.75 -18.57
CA GLU A 51 -4.93 -1.17 -18.73
C GLU A 51 -3.99 -0.31 -17.90
N ASP A 52 -4.27 1.00 -17.83
CA ASP A 52 -3.43 1.91 -17.04
C ASP A 52 -3.57 1.63 -15.56
N ALA A 53 -4.78 1.30 -15.12
CA ALA A 53 -5.01 0.95 -13.73
C ALA A 53 -4.24 -0.30 -13.33
N GLU A 54 -4.30 -1.33 -14.19
CA GLU A 54 -3.57 -2.56 -13.90
C GLU A 54 -2.06 -2.33 -13.85
N ALA A 55 -1.53 -1.55 -14.79
CA ALA A 55 -0.11 -1.23 -14.81
C ALA A 55 0.28 -0.47 -13.55
N PHE A 56 -0.57 0.46 -13.13
CA PHE A 56 -0.33 1.25 -11.93
C PHE A 56 -0.29 0.37 -10.68
N TYR A 57 -1.27 -0.52 -10.54
CA TYR A 57 -1.31 -1.41 -9.38
C TYR A 57 -0.16 -2.42 -9.39
N ARG A 58 0.25 -2.86 -10.59
CA ARG A 58 1.41 -3.74 -10.69
C ARG A 58 2.67 -3.04 -10.21
N LYS A 59 2.82 -1.79 -10.58
CA LYS A 59 3.97 -1.00 -10.13
C LYS A 59 3.95 -0.82 -8.62
N ILE A 60 2.77 -0.61 -8.04
CA ILE A 60 2.64 -0.54 -6.59
C ILE A 60 3.14 -1.84 -5.95
N GLY A 61 2.68 -2.98 -6.46
CA GLY A 61 3.08 -4.26 -5.92
C GLY A 61 4.58 -4.51 -6.01
N ASP A 62 5.17 -4.17 -7.15
CA ASP A 62 6.61 -4.34 -7.33
C ASP A 62 7.38 -3.46 -6.35
N THR A 63 6.93 -2.23 -6.16
CA THR A 63 7.59 -1.31 -5.24
C THR A 63 7.49 -1.81 -3.80
N LEU A 64 6.33 -2.30 -3.41
CA LEU A 64 6.15 -2.86 -2.07
C LEU A 64 7.10 -4.02 -1.83
N LYS A 65 7.21 -4.92 -2.81
CA LYS A 65 8.08 -6.08 -2.69
C LYS A 65 9.54 -5.71 -2.60
N ASN A 66 9.95 -4.68 -3.33
CA ASN A 66 11.36 -4.33 -3.45
C ASN A 66 11.85 -3.39 -2.37
N LYS A 67 10.97 -2.57 -1.79
CA LYS A 67 11.41 -1.49 -0.91
C LYS A 67 10.76 -1.49 0.47
N TYR A 68 9.65 -2.18 0.66
CA TYR A 68 8.84 -2.01 1.88
C TYR A 68 8.75 -3.27 2.72
N ASP A 69 9.83 -4.04 2.76
CA ASP A 69 9.90 -5.20 3.65
C ASP A 69 9.68 -4.76 5.10
N GLY A 70 8.88 -5.51 5.82
CA GLY A 70 8.61 -5.22 7.23
C GLY A 70 7.49 -4.24 7.47
N PHE A 71 6.90 -3.68 6.40
CA PHE A 71 5.79 -2.74 6.53
C PHE A 71 4.45 -3.44 6.46
N ASN A 72 3.45 -2.82 7.08
CA ASN A 72 2.05 -3.12 6.79
C ASN A 72 1.55 -2.08 5.81
N ALA A 73 1.13 -2.52 4.64
CA ALA A 73 0.68 -1.61 3.58
C ALA A 73 -0.83 -1.72 3.43
N PHE A 74 -1.49 -0.56 3.33
CA PHE A 74 -2.93 -0.49 3.15
C PHE A 74 -3.22 0.28 1.87
N ILE A 75 -4.06 -0.30 1.01
CA ILE A 75 -4.50 0.37 -0.23
C ILE A 75 -6.00 0.53 -0.18
N PHE A 76 -6.45 1.79 -0.29
CA PHE A 76 -7.87 2.11 -0.31
C PHE A 76 -8.30 2.24 -1.76
N THR A 77 -9.23 1.40 -2.21
CA THR A 77 -9.61 1.37 -3.61
C THR A 77 -11.04 0.89 -3.79
N ASN A 78 -11.67 1.34 -4.88
CA ASN A 78 -12.95 0.77 -5.31
C ASN A 78 -12.77 -0.17 -6.51
N ASN A 79 -11.54 -0.37 -6.97
CA ASN A 79 -11.26 -1.19 -8.15
C ASN A 79 -10.61 -2.50 -7.72
N ALA A 80 -11.43 -3.40 -7.19
CA ALA A 80 -10.94 -4.68 -6.69
C ALA A 80 -10.32 -5.53 -7.80
N LEU A 81 -10.82 -5.39 -9.03
CA LEU A 81 -10.29 -6.17 -10.14
C LEU A 81 -8.87 -5.72 -10.48
N ALA A 82 -8.65 -4.41 -10.63
CA ALA A 82 -7.32 -3.90 -10.91
C ALA A 82 -6.36 -4.15 -9.75
N ALA A 83 -6.87 -4.15 -8.54
CA ALA A 83 -6.04 -4.38 -7.36
C ALA A 83 -5.42 -5.77 -7.35
N LYS A 84 -5.96 -6.72 -8.09
CA LYS A 84 -5.33 -8.03 -8.22
C LYS A 84 -3.95 -7.93 -8.88
N ALA A 85 -3.73 -6.90 -9.67
CA ALA A 85 -2.45 -6.70 -10.34
C ALA A 85 -1.32 -6.33 -9.36
N VAL A 86 -1.64 -5.98 -8.12
CA VAL A 86 -0.63 -5.78 -7.08
C VAL A 86 0.22 -7.05 -6.91
N GLY A 87 -0.40 -8.21 -7.12
CA GLY A 87 0.34 -9.46 -7.10
C GLY A 87 0.78 -9.91 -5.72
N LEU A 88 0.08 -9.46 -4.70
CA LEU A 88 0.33 -9.84 -3.32
C LEU A 88 -0.98 -10.32 -2.70
N ARG A 89 -0.84 -11.17 -1.70
CA ARG A 89 -1.99 -11.68 -1.00
C ARG A 89 -2.39 -10.72 0.11
N THR A 90 -3.68 -10.36 0.14
CA THR A 90 -4.18 -9.51 1.22
C THR A 90 -4.32 -10.34 2.49
N SER A 91 -3.95 -9.75 3.62
CA SER A 91 -4.24 -10.36 4.92
C SER A 91 -5.61 -9.95 5.42
N ARG A 92 -6.12 -8.80 5.00
CA ARG A 92 -7.46 -8.34 5.34
C ARG A 92 -8.03 -7.51 4.19
N ARG A 93 -9.35 -7.57 4.06
CA ARG A 93 -10.12 -6.75 3.13
C ARG A 93 -11.26 -6.15 3.94
N ILE A 94 -11.21 -4.84 4.11
CA ILE A 94 -12.17 -4.14 4.97
C ILE A 94 -13.08 -3.30 4.08
N PRO A 95 -14.39 -3.59 4.03
CA PRO A 95 -15.28 -2.75 3.24
C PRO A 95 -15.48 -1.40 3.92
N LEU A 96 -15.37 -0.34 3.13
CA LEU A 96 -15.57 1.02 3.59
C LEU A 96 -16.28 1.77 2.48
N PHE A 97 -16.83 2.94 2.83
CA PHE A 97 -17.53 3.76 1.86
C PHE A 97 -16.89 5.12 1.76
N ASN A 98 -16.77 5.59 0.52
CA ASN A 98 -16.36 6.97 0.25
C ASN A 98 -17.61 7.65 -0.31
N GLY A 99 -18.38 8.31 0.58
CA GLY A 99 -19.71 8.75 0.22
C GLY A 99 -20.61 7.56 -0.03
N SER A 100 -21.22 7.50 -1.21
CA SER A 100 -22.04 6.35 -1.62
C SER A 100 -21.24 5.27 -2.33
N LEU A 101 -19.95 5.50 -2.58
CA LEU A 101 -19.11 4.59 -3.33
C LEU A 101 -18.53 3.52 -2.41
N GLU A 102 -18.83 2.26 -2.71
CA GLU A 102 -18.29 1.15 -1.93
C GLU A 102 -16.83 0.94 -2.31
N CYS A 103 -15.97 0.90 -1.29
CA CYS A 103 -14.54 0.75 -1.46
C CYS A 103 -14.05 -0.39 -0.56
N ARG A 104 -12.78 -0.69 -0.69
CA ARG A 104 -12.13 -1.67 0.18
C ARG A 104 -10.79 -1.13 0.62
N LEU A 105 -10.49 -1.36 1.88
CA LEU A 105 -9.15 -1.11 2.43
C LEU A 105 -8.45 -2.45 2.46
N LEU A 106 -7.45 -2.60 1.60
CA LEU A 106 -6.72 -3.85 1.44
C LEU A 106 -5.43 -3.79 2.23
N LYS A 107 -5.22 -4.77 3.10
CA LYS A 107 -4.01 -4.83 3.92
C LYS A 107 -3.07 -5.88 3.37
N TYR A 108 -1.82 -5.51 3.22
CA TYR A 108 -0.74 -6.39 2.81
C TYR A 108 0.35 -6.35 3.88
N GLU A 109 0.68 -7.50 4.43
CA GLU A 109 1.77 -7.60 5.40
C GLU A 109 3.04 -7.99 4.66
N MET A 110 4.02 -7.10 4.65
CA MET A 110 5.25 -7.31 3.90
C MET A 110 6.28 -7.97 4.81
N TYR A 111 6.67 -9.18 4.45
CA TYR A 111 7.62 -9.94 5.24
C TYR A 111 9.00 -9.86 4.64
N GLN A 112 10.01 -9.96 5.49
CA GLN A 112 11.34 -10.24 5.02
C GLN A 112 11.38 -11.69 4.58
N GLY A 113 11.92 -11.93 3.39
CA GLY A 113 11.87 -13.24 2.81
C GLY A 113 10.49 -13.51 2.25
N THR A 114 10.24 -14.75 1.87
CA THR A 114 8.99 -15.10 1.26
C THR A 114 8.10 -15.83 2.24
N ARG A 115 6.82 -15.48 2.20
CA ARG A 115 5.82 -16.17 2.97
C ARG A 115 5.76 -17.65 2.61
N LYS A 116 6.05 -17.94 1.36
CA LYS A 116 6.06 -19.31 0.86
C LYS A 116 7.10 -20.17 1.56
N VAL A 117 8.29 -19.65 1.75
CA VAL A 117 9.34 -20.35 2.47
C VAL A 117 8.90 -20.60 3.90
N LYS A 118 8.32 -19.59 4.54
CA LYS A 118 7.86 -19.71 5.91
C LYS A 118 6.81 -20.78 6.06
N ASN A 119 5.93 -20.91 5.09
CA ASN A 119 4.88 -21.91 5.13
C ASN A 119 5.40 -23.31 4.86
N MET A 120 6.50 -23.44 4.15
CA MET A 120 7.04 -24.74 3.82
C MET A 120 7.82 -25.37 4.97
N GLU A 121 8.40 -24.55 5.82
CA GLU A 121 9.22 -25.06 6.92
C GLU A 121 8.42 -25.89 7.91
N PRO A 122 7.27 -25.46 8.40
CA PRO A 122 6.56 -26.27 9.40
C PRO A 122 5.99 -27.56 8.84
N GLY A 123 5.83 -27.61 7.57
CA GLY A 123 5.35 -28.85 6.96
C GLY A 123 6.30 -29.97 7.10
N LYS A 124 7.49 -29.66 7.41
CA LYS A 124 8.50 -30.58 7.57
C LYS A 124 9.34 -30.35 8.71
N LEU A 125 9.22 -29.33 8.80
CA LEU A 125 9.86 -28.98 9.67
C LEU A 125 9.43 -29.30 10.72
N ASN A 126 8.75 -29.23 10.24
CA ASN A 126 8.56 -29.45 10.72
C ASN A 126 8.77 -30.08 10.99
N SER A 127 9.08 -30.19 11.02
CA SER A 127 9.40 -30.58 11.09
C SER A 127 10.02 -30.59 11.04
N GLY A 128 10.23 -30.32 11.00
CA GLY A 128 10.80 -30.10 10.96
C GLY A 128 10.88 -29.94 10.88
N LEU A 129 10.95 -29.84 11.17
CA LEU A 129 11.03 -29.55 11.07
C LEU A 129 11.03 -29.53 10.88
#